data_1d5db36a7f2983567eb3a0f575a104bf
#
_entry.id   1d5db36a7f2983567eb3a0f575a104bf
#
_cell.length_a   1.000
_cell.length_b   1.000
_cell.length_c   1.000
_cell.angle_alpha   90.00
_cell.angle_beta   90.00
_cell.angle_gamma   90.00
#
_symmetry.space_group_name_H-M   'P 1'
#
loop_
_entity.id
_entity.type
_entity.pdbx_description
1 polymer ?
#
loop_
_entity_poly.entity_id
_entity_poly.type
_entity_poly.pdbx_seq_one_letter_code
_entity_poly.pdbx_strand_id
1 'polypeptide(L)'
;MRSRLLTVALFASACGGPAQLPPARTTPGRATPVSASSALPAGHPEVPVGEPASNDDRIGRAARRLNVEQLRASLEAATGFTWVASRRVFDPDSPSGFSQLPDADMLEALAATLGRPDYVSSTSESIEPAVTFAKLAGDAARSACRASVSADAEGKASPPRILRHAAAHDTLASNAAAVKKNLAYMALRFWGRHVAPESAELAPLVTLFERASTAPASTDQNGTKRPAATPSDGWRAVCIAMITDPAFLTY
;
A
#
# COMPACT_ATOMS: atom_id res chain seq x y z
N MET A 1 -47.68 21.45 14.44
CA MET A 1 -48.01 20.91 13.11
C MET A 1 -47.50 21.87 12.05
N ARG A 2 -46.37 21.58 11.42
CA ARG A 2 -45.88 22.25 10.21
C ARG A 2 -45.27 21.19 9.30
N SER A 3 -46.05 20.81 8.28
CA SER A 3 -45.71 19.89 7.22
C SER A 3 -44.65 20.54 6.31
N ARG A 4 -43.52 19.90 6.09
CA ARG A 4 -42.54 20.28 5.03
C ARG A 4 -42.62 19.24 3.91
N LEU A 5 -43.13 19.70 2.77
CA LEU A 5 -43.10 18.98 1.49
C LEU A 5 -41.66 18.84 1.03
N LEU A 6 -41.26 17.60 0.80
CA LEU A 6 -39.98 17.27 0.17
C LEU A 6 -40.21 17.18 -1.34
N THR A 7 -39.58 18.07 -2.09
CA THR A 7 -39.56 18.04 -3.56
C THR A 7 -38.43 17.10 -3.98
N VAL A 8 -38.78 15.98 -4.60
CA VAL A 8 -37.84 15.05 -5.22
C VAL A 8 -37.62 15.49 -6.66
N ALA A 9 -36.38 15.90 -6.95
CA ALA A 9 -35.94 16.17 -8.32
C ALA A 9 -35.38 14.89 -8.95
N LEU A 10 -36.08 14.36 -9.96
CA LEU A 10 -35.58 13.28 -10.82
C LEU A 10 -34.58 13.88 -11.83
N PHE A 11 -33.33 13.44 -11.76
CA PHE A 11 -32.37 13.65 -12.84
C PHE A 11 -32.42 12.45 -13.79
N ALA A 12 -32.89 12.69 -15.00
CA ALA A 12 -32.79 11.74 -16.10
C ALA A 12 -31.37 11.82 -16.69
N SER A 13 -30.61 10.74 -16.57
CA SER A 13 -29.30 10.62 -17.24
C SER A 13 -29.50 10.13 -18.67
N ALA A 14 -29.05 10.92 -19.62
CA ALA A 14 -29.05 10.63 -21.04
C ALA A 14 -28.00 9.55 -21.39
N CYS A 15 -28.39 8.66 -22.28
CA CYS A 15 -27.65 7.53 -22.80
C CYS A 15 -26.37 7.93 -23.53
N GLY A 16 -25.30 7.18 -23.25
CA GLY A 16 -24.04 7.25 -23.95
C GLY A 16 -24.12 6.73 -25.39
N GLY A 17 -23.39 7.41 -26.28
CA GLY A 17 -23.16 6.97 -27.65
C GLY A 17 -22.22 5.75 -27.71
N PRO A 18 -22.18 5.05 -28.87
CA PRO A 18 -21.37 3.84 -29.02
C PRO A 18 -19.89 4.14 -28.96
N ALA A 19 -19.17 3.41 -28.12
CA ALA A 19 -17.72 3.47 -28.03
C ALA A 19 -17.08 2.98 -29.31
N GLN A 20 -16.36 3.86 -30.01
CA GLN A 20 -15.50 3.49 -31.13
C GLN A 20 -14.30 2.70 -30.61
N LEU A 21 -14.17 1.46 -31.08
CA LEU A 21 -12.97 0.64 -30.85
C LEU A 21 -11.75 1.28 -31.51
N PRO A 22 -10.60 1.34 -30.86
CA PRO A 22 -9.37 1.83 -31.46
C PRO A 22 -8.91 0.90 -32.59
N PRO A 23 -8.26 1.43 -33.67
CA PRO A 23 -7.80 0.61 -34.78
C PRO A 23 -6.72 -0.40 -34.32
N ALA A 24 -6.79 -1.59 -34.88
CA ALA A 24 -5.88 -2.69 -34.64
C ALA A 24 -4.41 -2.25 -34.82
N ARG A 25 -3.59 -2.44 -33.79
CA ARG A 25 -2.16 -2.21 -33.84
C ARG A 25 -1.54 -3.18 -34.85
N THR A 26 -0.97 -2.66 -35.92
CA THR A 26 -0.13 -3.40 -36.85
C THR A 26 1.09 -3.93 -36.11
N THR A 27 1.25 -5.24 -36.09
CA THR A 27 2.42 -5.96 -35.53
C THR A 27 3.66 -5.57 -36.31
N PRO A 28 4.78 -5.15 -35.66
CA PRO A 28 6.04 -4.94 -36.35
C PRO A 28 6.57 -6.25 -36.91
N GLY A 29 7.02 -6.21 -38.15
CA GLY A 29 7.52 -7.37 -38.87
C GLY A 29 8.64 -8.09 -38.08
N ARG A 30 8.57 -9.41 -38.09
CA ARG A 30 9.55 -10.33 -37.53
C ARG A 30 10.90 -10.06 -38.16
N ALA A 31 11.85 -9.57 -37.38
CA ALA A 31 13.27 -9.44 -37.83
C ALA A 31 13.85 -10.82 -38.07
N THR A 32 14.43 -11.01 -39.25
CA THR A 32 15.18 -12.24 -39.63
C THR A 32 16.40 -12.36 -38.72
N PRO A 33 16.67 -13.55 -38.14
CA PRO A 33 17.88 -13.76 -37.34
C PRO A 33 19.13 -13.74 -38.22
N VAL A 34 20.06 -12.85 -37.91
CA VAL A 34 21.41 -12.85 -38.48
C VAL A 34 22.19 -13.96 -37.78
N SER A 35 22.44 -15.05 -38.46
CA SER A 35 23.37 -16.12 -38.02
C SER A 35 24.79 -15.59 -38.03
N ALA A 36 25.32 -15.22 -36.86
CA ALA A 36 26.78 -15.07 -36.68
C ALA A 36 27.34 -16.40 -36.16
N SER A 37 27.82 -17.24 -37.07
CA SER A 37 28.60 -18.42 -36.73
C SER A 37 30.03 -17.99 -36.43
N SER A 38 30.35 -17.81 -35.14
CA SER A 38 31.73 -17.71 -34.65
C SER A 38 32.18 -19.11 -34.26
N ALA A 39 32.98 -19.79 -35.11
CA ALA A 39 33.59 -21.06 -34.79
C ALA A 39 34.60 -20.87 -33.64
N LEU A 40 34.33 -21.49 -32.50
CA LEU A 40 35.24 -21.58 -31.36
C LEU A 40 36.38 -22.55 -31.71
N PRO A 41 37.64 -22.30 -31.24
CA PRO A 41 38.74 -23.20 -31.45
C PRO A 41 38.47 -24.58 -30.85
N ALA A 42 38.91 -25.64 -31.58
CA ALA A 42 38.73 -27.03 -31.20
C ALA A 42 39.32 -27.31 -29.79
N GLY A 43 38.45 -27.77 -28.86
CA GLY A 43 38.88 -28.14 -27.51
C GLY A 43 38.12 -27.43 -26.37
N HIS A 44 37.26 -26.47 -26.66
CA HIS A 44 36.34 -25.94 -25.64
C HIS A 44 35.06 -26.77 -25.64
N PRO A 45 34.52 -27.13 -24.44
CA PRO A 45 33.18 -27.70 -24.36
C PRO A 45 32.22 -26.69 -25.00
N GLU A 46 31.39 -27.17 -25.94
CA GLU A 46 30.33 -26.35 -26.50
C GLU A 46 29.44 -25.87 -25.36
N VAL A 47 29.58 -24.59 -25.04
CA VAL A 47 28.57 -23.91 -24.21
C VAL A 47 27.31 -23.90 -25.07
N PRO A 48 26.19 -24.52 -24.63
CA PRO A 48 24.95 -24.43 -25.37
C PRO A 48 24.68 -22.96 -25.62
N VAL A 49 24.60 -22.56 -26.89
CA VAL A 49 24.16 -21.23 -27.27
C VAL A 49 22.71 -21.18 -26.80
N GLY A 50 22.52 -20.69 -25.58
CA GLY A 50 21.21 -20.47 -25.05
C GLY A 50 20.40 -19.63 -26.03
N GLU A 51 19.13 -19.93 -26.20
CA GLU A 51 18.22 -19.04 -26.93
C GLU A 51 18.52 -17.60 -26.51
N PRO A 52 18.54 -16.63 -27.46
CA PRO A 52 18.81 -15.25 -27.12
C PRO A 52 17.84 -14.88 -25.99
N ALA A 53 18.42 -14.45 -24.86
CA ALA A 53 17.65 -14.06 -23.68
C ALA A 53 16.49 -13.22 -24.14
N SER A 54 15.27 -13.58 -23.74
CA SER A 54 14.09 -12.80 -24.06
C SER A 54 14.32 -11.36 -23.57
N ASN A 55 13.69 -10.39 -24.17
CA ASN A 55 13.80 -9.01 -23.69
C ASN A 55 13.42 -8.89 -22.20
N ASP A 56 12.61 -9.82 -21.70
CA ASP A 56 12.24 -9.91 -20.30
C ASP A 56 13.42 -10.25 -19.38
N ASP A 57 14.37 -11.08 -19.85
CA ASP A 57 15.59 -11.41 -19.08
C ASP A 57 16.56 -10.22 -19.00
N ARG A 58 16.49 -9.28 -19.95
CA ARG A 58 17.29 -8.05 -19.96
C ARG A 58 16.71 -6.93 -19.10
N ILE A 59 15.39 -6.95 -18.89
CA ILE A 59 14.67 -5.93 -18.10
C ILE A 59 14.64 -6.32 -16.61
N GLY A 60 15.13 -7.50 -16.26
CA GLY A 60 14.99 -8.06 -14.92
C GLY A 60 13.63 -8.73 -14.73
N ARG A 61 13.45 -9.38 -13.61
CA ARG A 61 12.16 -9.99 -13.27
C ARG A 61 11.11 -8.89 -13.12
N ALA A 62 9.96 -9.08 -13.77
CA ALA A 62 8.83 -8.20 -13.53
C ALA A 62 8.54 -8.14 -12.04
N ALA A 63 8.42 -6.93 -11.50
CA ALA A 63 8.09 -6.73 -10.10
C ALA A 63 6.76 -7.42 -9.79
N ARG A 64 6.76 -8.28 -8.78
CA ARG A 64 5.58 -9.02 -8.34
C ARG A 64 5.12 -8.43 -7.02
N ARG A 65 3.82 -8.21 -6.87
CA ARG A 65 3.28 -7.78 -5.61
C ARG A 65 3.30 -8.89 -4.57
N LEU A 66 3.32 -8.52 -3.32
CA LEU A 66 3.12 -9.46 -2.22
C LEU A 66 1.75 -10.15 -2.35
N ASN A 67 1.73 -11.43 -2.03
CA ASN A 67 0.46 -12.12 -1.84
C ASN A 67 -0.16 -11.78 -0.47
N VAL A 68 -1.37 -12.27 -0.20
CA VAL A 68 -2.11 -11.93 1.03
C VAL A 68 -1.33 -12.34 2.28
N GLU A 69 -0.75 -13.53 2.28
CA GLU A 69 0.02 -14.05 3.42
C GLU A 69 1.32 -13.28 3.63
N GLN A 70 2.02 -12.98 2.53
CA GLN A 70 3.23 -12.15 2.57
C GLN A 70 2.92 -10.74 3.06
N LEU A 71 1.81 -10.13 2.57
CA LEU A 71 1.38 -8.81 3.03
C LEU A 71 1.06 -8.83 4.53
N ARG A 72 0.32 -9.85 5.00
CA ARG A 72 0.03 -10.03 6.43
C ARG A 72 1.31 -10.14 7.24
N ALA A 73 2.19 -11.08 6.87
CA ALA A 73 3.44 -11.29 7.58
C ALA A 73 4.34 -10.05 7.60
N SER A 74 4.41 -9.32 6.47
CA SER A 74 5.19 -8.10 6.36
C SER A 74 4.63 -6.96 7.23
N LEU A 75 3.30 -6.79 7.25
CA LEU A 75 2.64 -5.81 8.14
C LEU A 75 2.90 -6.13 9.60
N GLU A 76 2.71 -7.39 10.00
CA GLU A 76 2.93 -7.84 11.37
C GLU A 76 4.41 -7.71 11.78
N ALA A 77 5.34 -8.12 10.91
CA ALA A 77 6.76 -7.96 11.15
C ALA A 77 7.16 -6.49 11.30
N ALA A 78 6.65 -5.60 10.46
CA ALA A 78 7.00 -4.19 10.47
C ALA A 78 6.34 -3.42 11.61
N THR A 79 5.06 -3.63 11.87
CA THR A 79 4.24 -2.82 12.78
C THR A 79 3.87 -3.52 14.09
N GLY A 80 3.90 -4.86 14.13
CA GLY A 80 3.37 -5.67 15.23
C GLY A 80 1.85 -5.88 15.16
N PHE A 81 1.19 -5.40 14.10
CA PHE A 81 -0.26 -5.44 13.94
C PHE A 81 -0.65 -5.87 12.54
N THR A 82 -1.82 -6.48 12.43
CA THR A 82 -2.49 -6.78 11.17
C THR A 82 -3.65 -5.81 10.94
N TRP A 83 -4.41 -6.03 9.89
CA TRP A 83 -5.61 -5.25 9.62
C TRP A 83 -6.82 -5.88 10.32
N VAL A 84 -7.16 -5.33 11.48
CA VAL A 84 -8.35 -5.72 12.24
C VAL A 84 -9.39 -4.61 12.14
N ALA A 85 -10.60 -4.96 11.76
CA ALA A 85 -11.72 -4.03 11.75
C ALA A 85 -13.05 -4.72 12.03
N SER A 86 -13.96 -4.00 12.65
CA SER A 86 -15.36 -4.41 12.74
C SER A 86 -16.08 -4.18 11.41
N ARG A 87 -17.02 -5.06 11.08
CA ARG A 87 -17.87 -4.93 9.89
C ARG A 87 -19.29 -4.61 10.29
N ARG A 88 -19.91 -3.70 9.55
CA ARG A 88 -21.36 -3.49 9.64
C ARG A 88 -22.03 -4.36 8.59
N VAL A 89 -23.01 -5.13 9.00
CA VAL A 89 -23.87 -5.92 8.10
C VAL A 89 -25.29 -5.38 8.19
N PHE A 90 -26.02 -5.46 7.08
CA PHE A 90 -27.45 -5.14 7.09
C PHE A 90 -28.18 -6.15 7.99
N ASP A 91 -28.97 -5.65 8.90
CA ASP A 91 -29.73 -6.43 9.88
C ASP A 91 -31.11 -5.77 10.01
N PRO A 92 -32.14 -6.34 9.40
CA PRO A 92 -33.48 -5.78 9.42
C PRO A 92 -34.11 -5.73 10.81
N ASP A 93 -33.61 -6.57 11.74
CA ASP A 93 -34.11 -6.62 13.13
C ASP A 93 -33.41 -5.61 14.04
N SER A 94 -32.35 -4.96 13.58
CA SER A 94 -31.67 -3.91 14.30
C SER A 94 -32.39 -2.55 14.15
N PRO A 95 -32.58 -1.77 15.22
CA PRO A 95 -33.18 -0.43 15.14
C PRO A 95 -32.48 0.54 14.18
N SER A 96 -31.20 0.32 13.91
CA SER A 96 -30.42 1.11 12.95
C SER A 96 -30.40 0.52 11.53
N GLY A 97 -31.05 -0.63 11.29
CA GLY A 97 -30.94 -1.39 10.06
C GLY A 97 -29.56 -2.07 9.87
N PHE A 98 -28.69 -1.99 10.86
CA PHE A 98 -27.34 -2.55 10.79
C PHE A 98 -26.91 -3.11 12.15
N SER A 99 -26.28 -4.26 12.13
CA SER A 99 -25.57 -4.83 13.27
C SER A 99 -24.06 -4.75 13.05
N GLN A 100 -23.32 -4.56 14.13
CA GLN A 100 -21.86 -4.56 14.11
C GLN A 100 -21.35 -5.96 14.45
N LEU A 101 -20.64 -6.57 13.50
CA LEU A 101 -19.96 -7.83 13.76
C LEU A 101 -18.71 -7.58 14.61
N PRO A 102 -18.26 -8.59 15.38
CA PRO A 102 -16.99 -8.55 16.09
C PRO A 102 -15.83 -8.19 15.14
N ASP A 103 -14.76 -7.69 15.73
CA ASP A 103 -13.52 -7.42 15.01
C ASP A 103 -13.02 -8.69 14.32
N ALA A 104 -12.68 -8.57 13.06
CA ALA A 104 -12.17 -9.65 12.24
C ALA A 104 -10.88 -9.23 11.53
N ASP A 105 -10.04 -10.23 11.23
CA ASP A 105 -8.91 -10.04 10.33
C ASP A 105 -9.44 -9.78 8.91
N MET A 106 -9.26 -8.55 8.46
CA MET A 106 -9.77 -8.11 7.16
C MET A 106 -8.96 -8.65 5.98
N LEU A 107 -7.69 -8.98 6.18
CA LEU A 107 -6.87 -9.64 5.14
C LEU A 107 -7.41 -11.03 4.86
N GLU A 108 -7.83 -11.77 5.90
CA GLU A 108 -8.49 -13.05 5.72
C GLU A 108 -9.87 -12.89 5.09
N ALA A 109 -10.69 -11.98 5.62
CA ALA A 109 -12.05 -11.75 5.14
C ALA A 109 -12.11 -11.30 3.67
N LEU A 110 -11.07 -10.63 3.17
CA LEU A 110 -10.97 -10.11 1.82
C LEU A 110 -9.94 -10.86 0.95
N ALA A 111 -9.48 -12.02 1.41
CA ALA A 111 -8.39 -12.76 0.77
C ALA A 111 -8.65 -13.05 -0.72
N ALA A 112 -9.88 -13.50 -1.07
CA ALA A 112 -10.27 -13.74 -2.45
C ALA A 112 -10.23 -12.43 -3.29
N THR A 113 -10.70 -11.31 -2.74
CA THR A 113 -10.64 -9.99 -3.38
C THR A 113 -9.20 -9.51 -3.57
N LEU A 114 -8.30 -9.91 -2.68
CA LEU A 114 -6.87 -9.66 -2.75
C LEU A 114 -6.13 -10.62 -3.68
N GLY A 115 -6.84 -11.56 -4.32
CA GLY A 115 -6.30 -12.46 -5.33
C GLY A 115 -5.86 -13.82 -4.81
N ARG A 116 -6.22 -14.20 -3.56
CA ARG A 116 -6.05 -15.60 -3.11
C ARG A 116 -6.92 -16.52 -3.97
N PRO A 117 -6.39 -17.61 -4.50
CA PRO A 117 -7.19 -18.56 -5.28
C PRO A 117 -8.29 -19.19 -4.42
N ASP A 118 -9.47 -19.40 -5.02
CA ASP A 118 -10.56 -20.14 -4.38
C ASP A 118 -10.48 -21.65 -4.67
N TYR A 119 -9.52 -22.05 -5.51
CA TYR A 119 -9.28 -23.43 -5.97
C TYR A 119 -10.48 -24.09 -6.70
N VAL A 120 -11.53 -23.32 -6.97
CA VAL A 120 -12.69 -23.73 -7.75
C VAL A 120 -12.67 -23.07 -9.12
N SER A 121 -12.67 -21.74 -9.16
CA SER A 121 -12.62 -20.93 -10.38
C SER A 121 -11.20 -20.47 -10.74
N SER A 122 -10.32 -20.34 -9.75
CA SER A 122 -8.93 -19.94 -9.93
C SER A 122 -8.00 -20.80 -9.08
N THR A 123 -7.00 -21.39 -9.73
CA THR A 123 -5.97 -22.23 -9.07
C THR A 123 -4.65 -21.49 -8.84
N SER A 124 -4.49 -20.31 -9.43
CA SER A 124 -3.28 -19.49 -9.31
C SER A 124 -3.57 -18.19 -8.59
N GLU A 125 -2.64 -17.77 -7.76
CA GLU A 125 -2.72 -16.47 -7.10
C GLU A 125 -2.43 -15.33 -8.09
N SER A 126 -3.24 -14.27 -8.02
CA SER A 126 -2.96 -13.06 -8.78
C SER A 126 -1.80 -12.30 -8.12
N ILE A 127 -0.72 -12.13 -8.88
CA ILE A 127 0.49 -11.41 -8.45
C ILE A 127 0.66 -10.06 -9.17
N GLU A 128 -0.29 -9.72 -10.04
CA GLU A 128 -0.27 -8.45 -10.75
C GLU A 128 -0.74 -7.30 -9.86
N PRO A 129 -0.09 -6.12 -9.97
CA PRO A 129 -0.57 -4.92 -9.29
C PRO A 129 -1.97 -4.55 -9.78
N ALA A 130 -2.93 -4.52 -8.87
CA ALA A 130 -4.31 -4.13 -9.15
C ALA A 130 -4.72 -2.96 -8.26
N VAL A 131 -5.59 -2.08 -8.78
CA VAL A 131 -6.11 -0.92 -8.02
C VAL A 131 -6.80 -1.36 -6.73
N THR A 132 -7.57 -2.47 -6.79
CA THR A 132 -8.22 -3.05 -5.61
C THR A 132 -7.20 -3.46 -4.55
N PHE A 133 -6.10 -4.13 -4.97
CA PHE A 133 -5.03 -4.50 -4.05
C PHE A 133 -4.39 -3.26 -3.41
N ALA A 134 -4.05 -2.24 -4.22
CA ALA A 134 -3.45 -1.01 -3.70
C ALA A 134 -4.37 -0.30 -2.69
N LYS A 135 -5.68 -0.25 -2.97
CA LYS A 135 -6.67 0.31 -2.04
C LYS A 135 -6.71 -0.47 -0.72
N LEU A 136 -6.83 -1.79 -0.78
CA LEU A 136 -6.97 -2.62 0.41
C LEU A 136 -5.65 -2.67 1.21
N ALA A 137 -4.49 -2.68 0.55
CA ALA A 137 -3.19 -2.50 1.20
C ALA A 137 -3.10 -1.16 1.92
N GLY A 138 -3.62 -0.08 1.34
CA GLY A 138 -3.73 1.23 1.98
C GLY A 138 -4.65 1.25 3.19
N ASP A 139 -5.75 0.49 3.18
CA ASP A 139 -6.65 0.35 4.34
C ASP A 139 -5.97 -0.45 5.46
N ALA A 140 -5.28 -1.53 5.11
CA ALA A 140 -4.47 -2.33 6.02
C ALA A 140 -3.37 -1.49 6.67
N ALA A 141 -2.63 -0.70 5.87
CA ALA A 141 -1.60 0.22 6.35
C ALA A 141 -2.17 1.23 7.36
N ARG A 142 -3.32 1.84 7.06
CA ARG A 142 -3.98 2.79 7.98
C ARG A 142 -4.33 2.15 9.32
N SER A 143 -4.85 0.93 9.32
CA SER A 143 -5.18 0.19 10.53
C SER A 143 -3.95 -0.15 11.34
N ALA A 144 -2.97 -0.83 10.73
CA ALA A 144 -1.75 -1.29 11.38
C ALA A 144 -0.88 -0.13 11.91
N CYS A 145 -0.69 0.94 11.11
CA CYS A 145 0.09 2.11 11.54
C CYS A 145 -0.58 2.86 12.70
N ARG A 146 -1.91 2.98 12.69
CA ARG A 146 -2.64 3.60 13.81
C ARG A 146 -2.42 2.81 15.09
N ALA A 147 -2.60 1.49 15.04
CA ALA A 147 -2.43 0.62 16.19
C ALA A 147 -0.98 0.65 16.71
N SER A 148 0.01 0.56 15.82
CA SER A 148 1.42 0.53 16.18
C SER A 148 1.89 1.86 16.80
N VAL A 149 1.60 2.99 16.17
CA VAL A 149 1.97 4.32 16.72
C VAL A 149 1.29 4.57 18.05
N SER A 150 0.01 4.16 18.21
CA SER A 150 -0.68 4.30 19.50
C SER A 150 -0.08 3.40 20.58
N ALA A 151 0.25 2.13 20.25
CA ALA A 151 0.89 1.22 21.20
C ALA A 151 2.28 1.71 21.64
N ASP A 152 3.07 2.23 20.72
CA ASP A 152 4.38 2.81 21.03
C ASP A 152 4.25 4.08 21.89
N ALA A 153 3.30 4.97 21.58
CA ALA A 153 3.05 6.19 22.32
C ALA A 153 2.58 5.94 23.77
N GLU A 154 1.83 4.85 23.97
CA GLU A 154 1.31 4.42 25.26
C GLU A 154 2.28 3.51 26.04
N GLY A 155 3.45 3.19 25.46
CA GLY A 155 4.45 2.31 26.07
C GLY A 155 3.99 0.84 26.15
N LYS A 156 2.99 0.44 25.38
CA LYS A 156 2.47 -0.94 25.34
C LYS A 156 3.34 -1.89 24.52
N ALA A 157 4.13 -1.35 23.60
CA ALA A 157 5.09 -2.13 22.81
C ALA A 157 6.49 -2.06 23.44
N SER A 158 7.09 -3.22 23.71
CA SER A 158 8.46 -3.31 24.24
C SER A 158 9.24 -4.40 23.50
N PRO A 159 10.20 -4.05 22.65
CA PRO A 159 10.60 -2.70 22.25
C PRO A 159 9.58 -2.02 21.30
N PRO A 160 9.57 -0.66 21.24
CA PRO A 160 8.75 0.07 20.30
C PRO A 160 9.00 -0.35 18.85
N ARG A 161 7.94 -0.43 18.05
CA ARG A 161 8.00 -0.91 16.66
C ARG A 161 8.29 0.20 15.66
N ILE A 162 7.63 1.34 15.83
CA ILE A 162 7.74 2.53 14.96
C ILE A 162 8.60 3.61 15.61
N LEU A 163 8.37 3.91 16.89
CA LEU A 163 8.99 5.01 17.60
C LEU A 163 10.23 4.55 18.42
N ARG A 164 11.22 4.01 17.70
CA ARG A 164 12.44 3.45 18.34
C ARG A 164 13.39 4.50 18.88
N HIS A 165 13.48 5.64 18.20
CA HIS A 165 14.47 6.71 18.48
C HIS A 165 13.82 8.06 18.73
N ALA A 166 12.51 8.17 18.60
CA ALA A 166 11.75 9.39 18.83
C ALA A 166 10.55 9.12 19.74
N ALA A 167 10.11 10.11 20.46
CA ALA A 167 8.84 10.08 21.18
C ALA A 167 7.68 10.47 20.27
N ALA A 168 6.47 10.04 20.63
CA ALA A 168 5.25 10.33 19.84
C ALA A 168 4.95 11.83 19.71
N HIS A 169 5.47 12.66 20.62
CA HIS A 169 5.29 14.12 20.64
C HIS A 169 6.47 14.90 20.05
N ASP A 170 7.56 14.23 19.63
CA ASP A 170 8.70 14.90 19.00
C ASP A 170 8.30 15.53 17.66
N THR A 171 8.83 16.72 17.43
CA THR A 171 8.68 17.47 16.17
C THR A 171 10.07 17.81 15.60
N LEU A 172 10.12 18.26 14.35
CA LEU A 172 11.38 18.79 13.78
C LEU A 172 11.88 20.02 14.55
N ALA A 173 10.98 20.82 15.10
CA ALA A 173 11.35 21.99 15.89
C ALA A 173 11.90 21.63 17.27
N SER A 174 11.34 20.61 17.93
CA SER A 174 11.75 20.22 19.29
C SER A 174 12.92 19.24 19.31
N ASN A 175 12.99 18.30 18.35
CA ASN A 175 13.97 17.21 18.36
C ASN A 175 14.24 16.66 16.95
N ALA A 176 14.76 17.51 16.05
CA ALA A 176 15.03 17.12 14.66
C ALA A 176 15.95 15.89 14.53
N ALA A 177 16.96 15.78 15.39
CA ALA A 177 17.90 14.66 15.34
C ALA A 177 17.21 13.32 15.64
N ALA A 178 16.36 13.26 16.67
CA ALA A 178 15.60 12.06 17.00
C ALA A 178 14.60 11.70 15.89
N VAL A 179 13.91 12.69 15.34
CA VAL A 179 12.97 12.49 14.23
C VAL A 179 13.68 11.88 13.02
N LYS A 180 14.79 12.47 12.56
CA LYS A 180 15.56 11.97 11.42
C LYS A 180 16.15 10.59 11.68
N LYS A 181 16.69 10.36 12.87
CA LYS A 181 17.20 9.04 13.27
C LYS A 181 16.10 7.98 13.25
N ASN A 182 14.91 8.35 13.68
CA ASN A 182 13.77 7.44 13.66
C ASN A 182 13.27 7.17 12.23
N LEU A 183 13.26 8.16 11.34
CA LEU A 183 12.96 7.98 9.92
C LEU A 183 13.96 7.05 9.24
N ALA A 184 15.25 7.18 9.53
CA ALA A 184 16.29 6.27 9.04
C ALA A 184 16.06 4.82 9.54
N TYR A 185 15.70 4.66 10.81
CA TYR A 185 15.32 3.37 11.38
C TYR A 185 14.09 2.78 10.67
N MET A 186 13.08 3.58 10.39
CA MET A 186 11.90 3.13 9.66
C MET A 186 12.25 2.71 8.22
N ALA A 187 13.13 3.43 7.51
CA ALA A 187 13.60 3.05 6.19
C ALA A 187 14.28 1.66 6.19
N LEU A 188 15.10 1.38 7.19
CA LEU A 188 15.69 0.05 7.37
C LEU A 188 14.62 -1.01 7.63
N ARG A 189 13.65 -0.70 8.49
CA ARG A 189 12.65 -1.65 8.94
C ARG A 189 11.62 -2.00 7.86
N PHE A 190 11.17 -1.01 7.08
CA PHE A 190 10.12 -1.19 6.07
C PHE A 190 10.68 -1.57 4.69
N TRP A 191 11.83 -1.02 4.32
CA TRP A 191 12.40 -1.19 2.98
C TRP A 191 13.71 -1.99 2.98
N GLY A 192 14.22 -2.38 4.15
CA GLY A 192 15.52 -3.04 4.27
C GLY A 192 16.70 -2.14 3.84
N ARG A 193 16.50 -0.81 3.76
CA ARG A 193 17.49 0.15 3.25
C ARG A 193 18.18 0.87 4.38
N HIS A 194 19.50 0.79 4.40
CA HIS A 194 20.34 1.56 5.32
C HIS A 194 20.52 2.97 4.77
N VAL A 195 19.88 3.95 5.42
CA VAL A 195 19.94 5.37 5.04
C VAL A 195 20.48 6.15 6.23
N ALA A 196 21.47 7.02 6.00
CA ALA A 196 21.96 7.88 7.08
C ALA A 196 20.90 8.92 7.49
N PRO A 197 20.78 9.31 8.78
CA PRO A 197 19.77 10.27 9.24
C PRO A 197 19.82 11.63 8.54
N GLU A 198 20.97 12.05 8.04
CA GLU A 198 21.14 13.33 7.32
C GLU A 198 21.12 13.15 5.79
N SER A 199 20.80 11.96 5.29
CA SER A 199 20.75 11.72 3.86
C SER A 199 19.59 12.47 3.20
N ALA A 200 19.84 13.01 2.01
CA ALA A 200 18.81 13.63 1.17
C ALA A 200 17.70 12.65 0.78
N GLU A 201 17.94 11.34 0.82
CA GLU A 201 16.93 10.32 0.56
C GLU A 201 15.77 10.36 1.56
N LEU A 202 16.01 10.86 2.78
CA LEU A 202 14.96 11.03 3.79
C LEU A 202 14.14 12.31 3.62
N ALA A 203 14.56 13.25 2.76
CA ALA A 203 13.88 14.53 2.63
C ALA A 203 12.37 14.43 2.31
N PRO A 204 11.89 13.53 1.45
CA PRO A 204 10.46 13.36 1.22
C PRO A 204 9.70 12.91 2.48
N LEU A 205 10.30 12.02 3.28
CA LEU A 205 9.69 11.53 4.52
C LEU A 205 9.69 12.60 5.62
N VAL A 206 10.75 13.39 5.72
CA VAL A 206 10.82 14.54 6.61
C VAL A 206 9.74 15.55 6.27
N THR A 207 9.60 15.89 4.99
CA THR A 207 8.55 16.80 4.50
C THR A 207 7.14 16.27 4.77
N LEU A 208 6.93 14.97 4.54
CA LEU A 208 5.64 14.32 4.82
C LEU A 208 5.32 14.37 6.32
N PHE A 209 6.29 14.00 7.16
CA PHE A 209 6.14 14.06 8.62
C PHE A 209 5.75 15.45 9.08
N GLU A 210 6.48 16.48 8.65
CA GLU A 210 6.24 17.86 9.02
C GLU A 210 4.83 18.32 8.62
N ARG A 211 4.47 18.13 7.36
CA ARG A 211 3.14 18.52 6.85
C ARG A 211 2.00 17.80 7.56
N ALA A 212 2.16 16.50 7.82
CA ALA A 212 1.12 15.70 8.46
C ALA A 212 1.00 15.99 9.96
N SER A 213 2.08 16.43 10.63
CA SER A 213 2.08 16.76 12.05
C SER A 213 1.62 18.19 12.35
N THR A 214 1.61 19.08 11.36
CA THR A 214 1.26 20.50 11.52
C THR A 214 0.00 20.92 10.76
N ALA A 215 -0.73 19.97 10.18
CA ALA A 215 -1.95 20.28 9.43
C ALA A 215 -2.98 20.99 10.34
N PRO A 216 -3.53 22.13 9.90
CA PRO A 216 -4.50 22.89 10.71
C PRO A 216 -5.81 22.13 10.84
N ALA A 217 -6.59 22.51 11.87
CA ALA A 217 -7.97 22.04 11.96
C ALA A 217 -8.75 22.39 10.70
N SER A 218 -9.57 21.49 10.24
CA SER A 218 -10.35 21.66 9.01
C SER A 218 -11.78 21.14 9.20
N THR A 219 -12.68 21.54 8.30
CA THR A 219 -14.03 20.98 8.22
C THR A 219 -14.17 20.35 6.83
N ASP A 220 -14.59 19.10 6.78
CA ASP A 220 -14.81 18.41 5.52
C ASP A 220 -16.10 18.87 4.82
N GLN A 221 -16.33 18.38 3.60
CA GLN A 221 -17.50 18.74 2.79
C GLN A 221 -18.85 18.35 3.45
N ASN A 222 -18.82 17.43 4.41
CA ASN A 222 -19.98 16.97 5.16
C ASN A 222 -20.17 17.72 6.48
N GLY A 223 -19.37 18.77 6.73
CA GLY A 223 -19.43 19.55 7.96
C GLY A 223 -18.73 18.89 9.17
N THR A 224 -18.03 17.76 8.97
CA THR A 224 -17.31 17.07 10.04
C THR A 224 -16.02 17.82 10.37
N LYS A 225 -15.91 18.27 11.62
CA LYS A 225 -14.70 18.97 12.09
C LYS A 225 -13.56 17.98 12.33
N ARG A 226 -12.42 18.23 11.73
CA ARG A 226 -11.14 17.58 12.05
C ARG A 226 -10.35 18.48 12.99
N PRO A 227 -9.86 17.97 14.12
CA PRO A 227 -8.93 18.72 14.97
C PRO A 227 -7.63 19.01 14.22
N ALA A 228 -6.84 19.95 14.75
CA ALA A 228 -5.48 20.15 14.30
C ALA A 228 -4.66 18.86 14.47
N ALA A 229 -3.78 18.59 13.52
CA ALA A 229 -2.92 17.42 13.56
C ALA A 229 -1.90 17.47 14.70
N THR A 230 -1.45 16.30 15.11
CA THR A 230 -0.46 16.08 16.15
C THR A 230 0.79 15.44 15.56
N PRO A 231 1.95 15.45 16.26
CA PRO A 231 3.12 14.71 15.79
C PRO A 231 2.86 13.20 15.58
N SER A 232 1.97 12.60 16.36
CA SER A 232 1.53 11.22 16.14
C SER A 232 0.87 11.00 14.77
N ASP A 233 0.18 12.00 14.23
CA ASP A 233 -0.39 11.93 12.88
C ASP A 233 0.69 11.99 11.82
N GLY A 234 1.78 12.74 12.05
CA GLY A 234 2.98 12.71 11.23
C GLY A 234 3.60 11.31 11.15
N TRP A 235 3.78 10.65 12.29
CA TRP A 235 4.30 9.27 12.34
C TRP A 235 3.38 8.26 11.65
N ARG A 236 2.06 8.40 11.81
CA ARG A 236 1.09 7.57 11.09
C ARG A 236 1.18 7.77 9.59
N ALA A 237 1.27 9.02 9.14
CA ALA A 237 1.36 9.34 7.71
C ALA A 237 2.62 8.75 7.07
N VAL A 238 3.79 8.87 7.73
CA VAL A 238 5.05 8.27 7.27
C VAL A 238 4.92 6.74 7.22
N CYS A 239 4.42 6.12 8.27
CA CYS A 239 4.22 4.67 8.32
C CYS A 239 3.33 4.19 7.15
N ILE A 240 2.20 4.86 6.91
CA ILE A 240 1.28 4.52 5.81
C ILE A 240 1.99 4.68 4.46
N ALA A 241 2.71 5.79 4.24
CA ALA A 241 3.43 6.03 3.00
C ALA A 241 4.48 4.93 2.73
N MET A 242 5.23 4.51 3.76
CA MET A 242 6.22 3.45 3.62
C MET A 242 5.61 2.08 3.30
N ILE A 243 4.46 1.73 3.88
CA ILE A 243 3.79 0.46 3.59
C ILE A 243 3.15 0.47 2.19
N THR A 244 2.65 1.63 1.74
CA THR A 244 2.03 1.76 0.41
C THR A 244 3.04 1.99 -0.72
N ASP A 245 4.32 2.16 -0.38
CA ASP A 245 5.40 2.27 -1.35
C ASP A 245 5.63 0.94 -2.08
N PRO A 246 5.88 0.94 -3.40
CA PRO A 246 6.25 -0.27 -4.13
C PRO A 246 7.42 -1.04 -3.50
N ALA A 247 8.39 -0.38 -2.89
CA ALA A 247 9.51 -1.04 -2.21
C ALA A 247 9.09 -1.95 -1.05
N PHE A 248 7.91 -1.72 -0.46
CA PHE A 248 7.33 -2.61 0.55
C PHE A 248 6.39 -3.66 -0.05
N LEU A 249 5.65 -3.28 -1.10
CA LEU A 249 4.58 -4.11 -1.66
C LEU A 249 5.02 -5.08 -2.75
N THR A 250 6.26 -4.98 -3.24
CA THR A 250 6.79 -5.81 -4.36
C THR A 250 8.12 -6.47 -4.02
N TYR A 251 8.44 -7.54 -4.77
CA TYR A 251 9.70 -8.30 -4.66
C TYR A 251 10.19 -8.76 -6.04
#